data_bfcefd5203018ede22cd140ebbadec1f
#
_entry.id   bfcefd5203018ede22cd140ebbadec1f
#
_cell.length_a   1.000
_cell.length_b   1.000
_cell.length_c   1.000
_cell.angle_alpha   90.00
_cell.angle_beta   90.00
_cell.angle_gamma   90.00
#
_symmetry.space_group_name_H-M   'P 1'
#
loop_
_entity.id
_entity.type
_entity.pdbx_description
1 polymer ?
#
loop_
_entity_poly.entity_id
_entity_poly.type
_entity_poly.pdbx_seq_one_letter_code
_entity_poly.pdbx_strand_id
1 'polypeptide(L)'
;MLDNHGRRFRQTGCIAVCLLLAGCVYDFYQQRTEMVKSHTEAFNTYLKADRPERAVLENSQIEELASQAADSIKKRGQPPVDHEMDREYVLLKTAIEAAVKNWLALGRHFTLTRKYDQARATYQRILTTYTGESERIYRDKAARAMADIDILSPPAG
;
A
#
# COMPACT_ATOMS: atom_id res chain seq x y z
N MET A 1 -1.60 -14.46 63.81
CA MET A 1 -2.59 -13.81 62.94
C MET A 1 -1.86 -12.65 62.28
N LEU A 2 -1.16 -12.89 61.19
CA LEU A 2 -0.39 -11.87 60.45
C LEU A 2 -0.57 -12.08 58.97
N ASP A 3 -1.32 -11.19 58.43
CA ASP A 3 -1.18 -10.46 57.18
C ASP A 3 -0.90 -11.20 55.86
N ASN A 4 -2.02 -11.51 55.18
CA ASN A 4 -2.04 -12.07 53.84
C ASN A 4 -2.52 -11.03 52.78
N HIS A 5 -2.35 -9.73 53.07
CA HIS A 5 -2.83 -8.66 52.19
C HIS A 5 -1.81 -8.12 51.17
N GLY A 6 -0.51 -8.47 51.31
CA GLY A 6 0.54 -7.89 50.49
C GLY A 6 0.72 -8.53 49.10
N ARG A 7 0.19 -9.74 48.84
CA ARG A 7 0.48 -10.48 47.60
C ARG A 7 -0.49 -10.22 46.44
N ARG A 8 -1.68 -9.73 46.69
CA ARG A 8 -2.70 -9.54 45.64
C ARG A 8 -2.53 -8.25 44.82
N PHE A 9 -1.81 -7.25 45.36
CA PHE A 9 -1.64 -5.94 44.68
C PHE A 9 -0.56 -5.94 43.60
N ARG A 10 0.42 -6.88 43.65
CA ARG A 10 1.49 -6.96 42.64
C ARG A 10 1.07 -7.65 41.34
N GLN A 11 0.09 -8.56 41.38
CA GLN A 11 -0.35 -9.29 40.19
C GLN A 11 -1.31 -8.47 39.31
N THR A 12 -2.10 -7.57 39.89
CA THR A 12 -3.05 -6.73 39.16
C THR A 12 -2.35 -5.67 38.30
N GLY A 13 -1.19 -5.16 38.73
CA GLY A 13 -0.44 -4.16 38.00
C GLY A 13 0.19 -4.67 36.69
N CYS A 14 0.68 -5.91 36.68
CA CYS A 14 1.31 -6.49 35.46
C CYS A 14 0.30 -6.80 34.37
N ILE A 15 -0.92 -7.24 34.72
CA ILE A 15 -1.96 -7.55 33.73
C ILE A 15 -2.46 -6.28 33.05
N ALA A 16 -2.61 -5.18 33.78
CA ALA A 16 -3.07 -3.90 33.22
C ALA A 16 -2.05 -3.30 32.25
N VAL A 17 -0.74 -3.41 32.52
CA VAL A 17 0.33 -2.94 31.63
C VAL A 17 0.41 -3.77 30.36
N CYS A 18 0.24 -5.10 30.43
CA CYS A 18 0.23 -5.96 29.24
C CYS A 18 -0.96 -5.69 28.31
N LEU A 19 -2.13 -5.35 28.86
CA LEU A 19 -3.32 -5.00 28.06
C LEU A 19 -3.15 -3.65 27.33
N LEU A 20 -2.47 -2.68 27.93
CA LEU A 20 -2.18 -1.40 27.28
C LEU A 20 -1.19 -1.53 26.12
N LEU A 21 -0.19 -2.40 26.25
CA LEU A 21 0.80 -2.63 25.18
C LEU A 21 0.18 -3.39 23.99
N ALA A 22 -0.70 -4.35 24.21
CA ALA A 22 -1.39 -5.07 23.15
C ALA A 22 -2.35 -4.15 22.36
N GLY A 23 -3.00 -3.20 23.01
CA GLY A 23 -3.84 -2.19 22.36
C GLY A 23 -3.06 -1.27 21.42
N CYS A 24 -1.85 -0.84 21.81
CA CYS A 24 -1.04 0.06 21.00
C CYS A 24 -0.56 -0.59 19.67
N VAL A 25 -0.23 -1.86 19.67
CA VAL A 25 0.25 -2.57 18.46
C VAL A 25 -0.91 -2.80 17.47
N TYR A 26 -2.09 -3.11 17.97
CA TYR A 26 -3.27 -3.27 17.12
C TYR A 26 -3.67 -1.95 16.45
N ASP A 27 -3.60 -0.85 17.18
CA ASP A 27 -3.89 0.51 16.71
C ASP A 27 -2.94 0.96 15.59
N PHE A 28 -1.63 0.69 15.73
CA PHE A 28 -0.63 1.08 14.73
C PHE A 28 -0.83 0.41 13.36
N TYR A 29 -1.15 -0.88 13.32
CA TYR A 29 -1.42 -1.59 12.07
C TYR A 29 -2.71 -1.09 11.41
N GLN A 30 -3.76 -0.93 12.21
CA GLN A 30 -5.04 -0.41 11.72
C GLN A 30 -4.89 1.00 11.16
N GLN A 31 -4.13 1.86 11.82
CA GLN A 31 -3.83 3.21 11.36
C GLN A 31 -3.16 3.19 9.98
N ARG A 32 -2.14 2.34 9.75
CA ARG A 32 -1.46 2.24 8.45
C ARG A 32 -2.39 1.73 7.36
N THR A 33 -3.28 0.81 7.66
CA THR A 33 -4.30 0.32 6.72
C THR A 33 -5.29 1.42 6.35
N GLU A 34 -5.74 2.20 7.32
CA GLU A 34 -6.60 3.37 7.07
C GLU A 34 -5.87 4.46 6.28
N MET A 35 -4.56 4.63 6.45
CA MET A 35 -3.76 5.54 5.63
C MET A 35 -3.75 5.12 4.15
N VAL A 36 -3.57 3.82 3.84
CA VAL A 36 -3.66 3.31 2.46
C VAL A 36 -5.01 3.67 1.84
N LYS A 37 -6.10 3.47 2.58
CA LYS A 37 -7.45 3.81 2.14
C LYS A 37 -7.62 5.31 1.92
N SER A 38 -7.21 6.14 2.88
CA SER A 38 -7.29 7.60 2.81
C SER A 38 -6.53 8.15 1.61
N HIS A 39 -5.29 7.71 1.36
CA HIS A 39 -4.51 8.11 0.21
C HIS A 39 -5.13 7.63 -1.11
N THR A 40 -5.76 6.44 -1.14
CA THR A 40 -6.50 5.96 -2.32
C THR A 40 -7.72 6.83 -2.63
N GLU A 41 -8.47 7.25 -1.61
CA GLU A 41 -9.61 8.15 -1.77
C GLU A 41 -9.17 9.55 -2.23
N ALA A 42 -8.09 10.08 -1.65
CA ALA A 42 -7.49 11.35 -2.05
C ALA A 42 -6.99 11.29 -3.50
N PHE A 43 -6.28 10.21 -3.90
CA PHE A 43 -5.87 9.95 -5.28
C PHE A 43 -7.05 10.05 -6.24
N ASN A 44 -8.13 9.32 -5.97
CA ASN A 44 -9.32 9.32 -6.82
C ASN A 44 -9.99 10.71 -6.89
N THR A 45 -9.98 11.45 -5.79
CA THR A 45 -10.53 12.82 -5.73
C THR A 45 -9.72 13.77 -6.60
N TYR A 46 -8.38 13.72 -6.50
CA TYR A 46 -7.51 14.55 -7.33
C TYR A 46 -7.59 14.18 -8.81
N LEU A 47 -7.68 12.89 -9.12
CA LEU A 47 -7.78 12.43 -10.51
C LEU A 47 -9.10 12.89 -11.16
N LYS A 48 -10.22 12.83 -10.43
CA LYS A 48 -11.52 13.36 -10.88
C LYS A 48 -11.52 14.87 -11.06
N ALA A 49 -10.70 15.58 -10.29
CA ALA A 49 -10.54 17.03 -10.37
C ALA A 49 -9.53 17.47 -11.44
N ASP A 50 -9.05 16.56 -12.30
CA ASP A 50 -8.00 16.78 -13.32
C ASP A 50 -6.70 17.37 -12.71
N ARG A 51 -6.29 16.81 -11.56
CA ARG A 51 -5.04 17.17 -10.85
C ARG A 51 -4.12 15.95 -10.72
N PRO A 52 -3.62 15.41 -11.85
CA PRO A 52 -2.87 14.16 -11.87
C PRO A 52 -1.58 14.23 -11.04
N GLU A 53 -0.90 15.40 -10.94
CA GLU A 53 0.32 15.56 -10.15
C GLU A 53 0.04 15.37 -8.65
N ARG A 54 -1.11 15.83 -8.15
CA ARG A 54 -1.55 15.59 -6.78
C ARG A 54 -1.90 14.13 -6.55
N ALA A 55 -2.58 13.51 -7.51
CA ALA A 55 -2.88 12.09 -7.45
C ALA A 55 -1.59 11.23 -7.38
N VAL A 56 -0.56 11.58 -8.15
CA VAL A 56 0.76 10.92 -8.08
C VAL A 56 1.36 11.01 -6.69
N LEU A 57 1.30 12.18 -6.03
CA LEU A 57 1.82 12.34 -4.67
C LEU A 57 1.10 11.42 -3.66
N GLU A 58 -0.21 11.32 -3.74
CA GLU A 58 -0.98 10.41 -2.89
C GLU A 58 -0.60 8.94 -3.12
N ASN A 59 -0.42 8.56 -4.40
CA ASN A 59 0.00 7.19 -4.70
C ASN A 59 1.42 6.89 -4.21
N SER A 60 2.33 7.87 -4.22
CA SER A 60 3.68 7.72 -3.66
C SER A 60 3.65 7.47 -2.15
N GLN A 61 2.68 8.03 -1.41
CA GLN A 61 2.50 7.72 0.01
C GLN A 61 2.08 6.26 0.23
N ILE A 62 1.26 5.71 -0.66
CA ILE A 62 0.88 4.28 -0.61
C ILE A 62 2.09 3.39 -0.90
N GLU A 63 2.91 3.74 -1.90
CA GLU A 63 4.16 3.02 -2.22
C GLU A 63 5.15 3.07 -1.04
N GLU A 64 5.23 4.19 -0.34
CA GLU A 64 6.06 4.32 0.87
C GLU A 64 5.57 3.40 2.01
N LEU A 65 4.25 3.32 2.24
CA LEU A 65 3.69 2.37 3.21
C LEU A 65 3.98 0.92 2.85
N ALA A 66 3.96 0.58 1.56
CA ALA A 66 4.36 -0.74 1.07
C ALA A 66 5.85 -1.01 1.33
N SER A 67 6.72 -0.05 1.05
CA SER A 67 8.16 -0.14 1.30
C SER A 67 8.47 -0.36 2.78
N GLN A 68 7.84 0.40 3.67
CA GLN A 68 7.98 0.26 5.11
C GLN A 68 7.53 -1.11 5.62
N ALA A 69 6.43 -1.65 5.08
CA ALA A 69 5.98 -3.01 5.42
C ALA A 69 6.98 -4.07 4.94
N ALA A 70 7.50 -3.94 3.72
CA ALA A 70 8.52 -4.84 3.19
C ALA A 70 9.81 -4.81 4.03
N ASP A 71 10.26 -3.61 4.44
CA ASP A 71 11.42 -3.44 5.31
C ASP A 71 11.21 -4.05 6.70
N SER A 72 10.00 -3.93 7.25
CA SER A 72 9.64 -4.54 8.53
C SER A 72 9.72 -6.07 8.45
N ILE A 73 9.20 -6.66 7.39
CA ILE A 73 9.30 -8.11 7.11
C ILE A 73 10.76 -8.53 6.98
N LYS A 74 11.56 -7.80 6.20
CA LYS A 74 12.98 -8.11 5.97
C LYS A 74 13.82 -8.03 7.26
N LYS A 75 13.56 -7.04 8.11
CA LYS A 75 14.30 -6.87 9.38
C LYS A 75 14.03 -7.96 10.39
N ARG A 76 12.85 -8.59 10.37
CA ARG A 76 12.48 -9.67 11.29
C ARG A 76 13.12 -11.02 10.94
N GLY A 77 13.65 -11.17 9.72
CA GLY A 77 14.31 -12.41 9.26
C GLY A 77 13.33 -13.53 8.93
N GLN A 78 13.86 -14.76 8.69
CA GLN A 78 13.01 -15.92 8.41
C GLN A 78 12.29 -16.43 9.67
N PRO A 79 11.09 -17.07 9.51
CA PRO A 79 10.06 -17.21 10.55
C PRO A 79 10.49 -18.08 11.75
N PRO A 80 9.82 -17.86 12.90
CA PRO A 80 8.45 -18.34 13.04
C PRO A 80 7.45 -17.25 12.63
N VAL A 81 6.44 -17.65 11.85
CA VAL A 81 5.33 -16.81 11.44
C VAL A 81 4.58 -16.37 12.70
N ASP A 82 4.74 -15.14 13.12
CA ASP A 82 3.94 -14.56 14.18
C ASP A 82 2.80 -13.71 13.58
N HIS A 83 1.78 -13.44 14.38
CA HIS A 83 0.62 -12.65 13.95
C HIS A 83 0.98 -11.22 13.47
N GLU A 84 2.12 -10.69 13.90
CA GLU A 84 2.57 -9.38 13.46
C GLU A 84 3.17 -9.44 12.06
N MET A 85 3.90 -10.49 11.73
CA MET A 85 4.43 -10.71 10.37
C MET A 85 3.29 -10.90 9.38
N ASP A 86 2.25 -11.68 9.73
CA ASP A 86 1.05 -11.85 8.89
C ASP A 86 0.38 -10.49 8.58
N ARG A 87 0.29 -9.61 9.56
CA ARG A 87 -0.26 -8.26 9.40
C ARG A 87 0.58 -7.41 8.46
N GLU A 88 1.90 -7.43 8.59
CA GLU A 88 2.79 -6.70 7.67
C GLU A 88 2.69 -7.23 6.23
N TYR A 89 2.55 -8.55 6.03
CA TYR A 89 2.29 -9.13 4.71
C TYR A 89 0.95 -8.69 4.13
N VAL A 90 -0.11 -8.66 4.94
CA VAL A 90 -1.42 -8.18 4.50
C VAL A 90 -1.37 -6.70 4.14
N LEU A 91 -0.71 -5.87 4.93
CA LEU A 91 -0.52 -4.44 4.64
C LEU A 91 0.28 -4.24 3.35
N LEU A 92 1.42 -4.93 3.20
CA LEU A 92 2.25 -4.88 2.01
C LEU A 92 1.44 -5.21 0.75
N LYS A 93 0.73 -6.33 0.77
CA LYS A 93 -0.12 -6.76 -0.35
C LYS A 93 -1.21 -5.74 -0.67
N THR A 94 -1.89 -5.23 0.35
CA THR A 94 -2.97 -4.24 0.20
C THR A 94 -2.44 -2.95 -0.39
N ALA A 95 -1.30 -2.45 0.09
CA ALA A 95 -0.69 -1.23 -0.41
C ALA A 95 -0.18 -1.38 -1.85
N ILE A 96 0.50 -2.48 -2.19
CA ILE A 96 0.93 -2.77 -3.58
C ILE A 96 -0.27 -2.83 -4.52
N GLU A 97 -1.33 -3.53 -4.13
CA GLU A 97 -2.53 -3.67 -4.94
C GLU A 97 -3.24 -2.31 -5.15
N ALA A 98 -3.34 -1.49 -4.12
CA ALA A 98 -3.89 -0.14 -4.22
C ALA A 98 -3.03 0.74 -5.14
N ALA A 99 -1.71 0.74 -4.95
CA ALA A 99 -0.79 1.56 -5.73
C ALA A 99 -0.84 1.20 -7.23
N VAL A 100 -0.79 -0.08 -7.59
CA VAL A 100 -0.82 -0.50 -9.00
C VAL A 100 -2.16 -0.22 -9.66
N LYS A 101 -3.28 -0.35 -8.94
CA LYS A 101 -4.62 0.05 -9.42
C LYS A 101 -4.69 1.55 -9.69
N ASN A 102 -4.11 2.35 -8.82
CA ASN A 102 -4.04 3.80 -9.00
C ASN A 102 -3.21 4.18 -10.23
N TRP A 103 -2.04 3.53 -10.47
CA TRP A 103 -1.27 3.74 -11.70
C TRP A 103 -2.04 3.36 -12.96
N LEU A 104 -2.81 2.27 -12.94
CA LEU A 104 -3.68 1.92 -14.08
C LEU A 104 -4.76 2.97 -14.31
N ALA A 105 -5.37 3.50 -13.25
CA ALA A 105 -6.38 4.56 -13.35
C ALA A 105 -5.77 5.85 -13.90
N LEU A 106 -4.56 6.22 -13.47
CA LEU A 106 -3.82 7.38 -13.97
C LEU A 106 -3.47 7.24 -15.47
N GLY A 107 -2.95 6.08 -15.88
CA GLY A 107 -2.66 5.80 -17.28
C GLY A 107 -3.90 5.91 -18.16
N ARG A 108 -5.02 5.37 -17.68
CA ARG A 108 -6.31 5.50 -18.37
C ARG A 108 -6.77 6.97 -18.46
N HIS A 109 -6.61 7.74 -17.39
CA HIS A 109 -6.92 9.17 -17.39
C HIS A 109 -6.12 9.91 -18.47
N PHE A 110 -4.81 9.67 -18.56
CA PHE A 110 -3.97 10.26 -19.60
C PHE A 110 -4.35 9.80 -21.01
N THR A 111 -4.74 8.54 -21.19
CA THR A 111 -5.25 8.03 -22.47
C THR A 111 -6.51 8.78 -22.89
N LEU A 112 -7.48 8.91 -21.99
CA LEU A 112 -8.76 9.60 -22.24
C LEU A 112 -8.58 11.10 -22.53
N THR A 113 -7.57 11.72 -21.92
CA THR A 113 -7.22 13.14 -22.14
C THR A 113 -6.22 13.33 -23.30
N ARG A 114 -5.94 12.27 -24.07
CA ARG A 114 -5.01 12.25 -25.21
C ARG A 114 -3.57 12.65 -24.87
N LYS A 115 -3.17 12.52 -23.63
CA LYS A 115 -1.80 12.73 -23.15
C LYS A 115 -1.01 11.41 -23.30
N TYR A 116 -0.85 10.94 -24.53
CA TYR A 116 -0.38 9.58 -24.83
C TYR A 116 1.02 9.28 -24.29
N ASP A 117 1.94 10.25 -24.33
CA ASP A 117 3.30 10.03 -23.79
C ASP A 117 3.29 9.84 -22.27
N GLN A 118 2.46 10.59 -21.55
CA GLN A 118 2.26 10.42 -20.12
C GLN A 118 1.58 9.09 -19.81
N ALA A 119 0.63 8.66 -20.63
CA ALA A 119 -0.02 7.37 -20.50
C ALA A 119 0.99 6.22 -20.69
N ARG A 120 1.83 6.27 -21.74
CA ARG A 120 2.90 5.29 -21.98
C ARG A 120 3.86 5.20 -20.79
N ALA A 121 4.38 6.35 -20.34
CA ALA A 121 5.29 6.42 -19.21
C ALA A 121 4.66 5.80 -17.94
N THR A 122 3.36 6.06 -17.71
CA THR A 122 2.63 5.52 -16.56
C THR A 122 2.47 4.00 -16.66
N TYR A 123 2.08 3.46 -17.82
CA TYR A 123 1.96 2.01 -18.00
C TYR A 123 3.33 1.32 -17.99
N GLN A 124 4.36 1.93 -18.57
CA GLN A 124 5.73 1.42 -18.52
C GLN A 124 6.23 1.30 -17.07
N ARG A 125 5.90 2.26 -16.20
CA ARG A 125 6.19 2.19 -14.76
C ARG A 125 5.57 0.92 -14.13
N ILE A 126 4.33 0.57 -14.48
CA ILE A 126 3.70 -0.66 -13.98
C ILE A 126 4.48 -1.89 -14.39
N LEU A 127 4.89 -1.97 -15.67
CA LEU A 127 5.62 -3.11 -16.22
C LEU A 127 6.99 -3.31 -15.55
N THR A 128 7.67 -2.23 -15.18
CA THR A 128 9.03 -2.28 -14.63
C THR A 128 9.08 -2.36 -13.11
N THR A 129 8.08 -1.80 -12.41
CA THR A 129 8.10 -1.70 -10.94
C THR A 129 7.39 -2.87 -10.27
N TYR A 130 6.26 -3.32 -10.82
CA TYR A 130 5.40 -4.33 -10.21
C TYR A 130 5.63 -5.70 -10.84
N THR A 131 6.78 -6.32 -10.52
CA THR A 131 7.26 -7.54 -11.18
C THR A 131 6.82 -8.84 -10.51
N GLY A 132 6.19 -8.79 -9.34
CA GLY A 132 5.71 -9.96 -8.60
C GLY A 132 4.65 -10.76 -9.36
N GLU A 133 4.47 -12.03 -9.01
CA GLU A 133 3.47 -12.90 -9.68
C GLU A 133 2.05 -12.42 -9.39
N SER A 134 1.78 -11.92 -8.17
CA SER A 134 0.48 -11.34 -7.79
C SER A 134 0.09 -10.13 -8.62
N GLU A 135 1.07 -9.39 -9.17
CA GLU A 135 0.84 -8.20 -10.00
C GLU A 135 0.76 -8.50 -11.51
N ARG A 136 0.93 -9.75 -11.93
CA ARG A 136 0.90 -10.15 -13.36
C ARG A 136 -0.36 -9.64 -14.07
N ILE A 137 -1.52 -9.78 -13.47
CA ILE A 137 -2.80 -9.32 -14.05
C ILE A 137 -2.81 -7.81 -14.34
N TYR A 138 -2.11 -7.01 -13.54
CA TYR A 138 -2.01 -5.56 -13.74
C TYR A 138 -1.01 -5.22 -14.82
N ARG A 139 0.12 -5.96 -14.91
CA ARG A 139 1.09 -5.84 -16.03
C ARG A 139 0.44 -6.17 -17.35
N ASP A 140 -0.35 -7.25 -17.43
CA ASP A 140 -1.07 -7.64 -18.64
C ASP A 140 -2.08 -6.57 -19.09
N LYS A 141 -2.73 -5.89 -18.12
CA LYS A 141 -3.61 -4.77 -18.42
C LYS A 141 -2.83 -3.55 -18.93
N ALA A 142 -1.69 -3.24 -18.32
CA ALA A 142 -0.84 -2.14 -18.72
C ALA A 142 -0.25 -2.37 -20.13
N ALA A 143 0.23 -3.57 -20.42
CA ALA A 143 0.77 -3.94 -21.72
C ALA A 143 -0.29 -3.82 -22.85
N ARG A 144 -1.50 -4.29 -22.60
CA ARG A 144 -2.61 -4.14 -23.55
C ARG A 144 -2.96 -2.67 -23.79
N ALA A 145 -3.05 -1.87 -22.72
CA ALA A 145 -3.34 -0.45 -22.85
C ALA A 145 -2.25 0.32 -23.60
N MET A 146 -0.96 -0.08 -23.47
CA MET A 146 0.11 0.48 -24.29
C MET A 146 -0.05 0.14 -25.76
N ALA A 147 -0.36 -1.12 -26.10
CA ALA A 147 -0.61 -1.53 -27.48
C ALA A 147 -1.77 -0.76 -28.11
N ASP A 148 -2.84 -0.51 -27.34
CA ASP A 148 -3.97 0.30 -27.79
C ASP A 148 -3.53 1.76 -28.08
N ILE A 149 -2.68 2.35 -27.25
CA ILE A 149 -2.14 3.70 -27.45
C ILE A 149 -1.26 3.76 -28.71
N ASP A 150 -0.45 2.74 -28.98
CA ASP A 150 0.44 2.69 -30.15
C ASP A 150 -0.36 2.65 -31.48
N ILE A 151 -1.57 2.11 -31.44
CA ILE A 151 -2.51 2.19 -32.59
C ILE A 151 -3.08 3.62 -32.73
N LEU A 152 -3.42 4.28 -31.60
CA LEU A 152 -4.03 5.60 -31.62
C LEU A 152 -3.04 6.74 -31.89
N SER A 153 -1.80 6.56 -31.49
CA SER A 153 -0.70 7.54 -31.60
C SER A 153 0.62 6.77 -31.74
N PRO A 154 1.00 6.37 -32.95
CA PRO A 154 2.28 5.67 -33.17
C PRO A 154 3.45 6.51 -32.62
N PRO A 155 4.46 5.87 -32.01
CA PRO A 155 5.66 6.58 -31.56
C PRO A 155 6.35 7.21 -32.79
N ALA A 156 6.85 8.44 -32.62
CA ALA A 156 7.66 9.09 -33.65
C ALA A 156 8.91 8.23 -33.90
N GLY A 157 9.10 7.78 -35.14
CA GLY A 157 10.24 6.98 -35.56
C GLY A 157 11.57 7.74 -35.50
#